data_4fa49fe5140722a8a67396ec9cd40442
#
_entry.id   4fa49fe5140722a8a67396ec9cd40442
#
_cell.length_a   1.000
_cell.length_b   1.000
_cell.length_c   1.000
_cell.angle_alpha   90.00
_cell.angle_beta   90.00
_cell.angle_gamma   90.00
#
_symmetry.space_group_name_H-M   'P 1'
#
loop_
_entity.id
_entity.type
_entity.pdbx_description
1 polymer ?
#
loop_
_entity_poly.entity_id
_entity_poly.type
_entity_poly.pdbx_seq_one_letter_code
_entity_poly.pdbx_strand_id
1 'polypeptide(L)'
;MSLRIYGNRLLKTLPGEETRPTLARVREAVFNIWQGKIKGCCWLDLCTGSGSMGAEALCRGAAVVIGIEQHGKACKVIQENWQTMADSSQQIQVIRGDILGKLKILSGQKFDCIYFDPPYNNNLYQPVLEAISQYQLLSDHGEIAVEHHTHRWQIQPITDLEICREKTYGNCALTFYCLK
;
A
#
# COMPACT_ATOMS: atom_id res chain seq x y z
N MET A 1 21.29 3.92 3.35
CA MET A 1 20.54 5.15 3.09
C MET A 1 19.29 5.16 3.94
N SER A 2 18.70 6.30 4.20
CA SER A 2 17.52 6.39 5.08
C SER A 2 16.46 7.29 4.44
N LEU A 3 15.20 6.91 4.63
CA LEU A 3 14.03 7.66 4.19
C LEU A 3 13.35 8.27 5.42
N ARG A 4 12.94 9.54 5.34
CA ARG A 4 12.13 10.17 6.40
C ARG A 4 10.64 10.00 6.13
N ILE A 5 9.91 9.65 7.19
CA ILE A 5 8.45 9.53 7.20
C ILE A 5 7.85 10.39 8.31
N TYR A 6 6.54 10.25 8.55
CA TYR A 6 5.78 10.96 9.57
C TYR A 6 6.49 11.04 10.93
N GLY A 7 6.44 12.21 11.56
CA GLY A 7 7.13 12.44 12.84
C GLY A 7 8.66 12.48 12.73
N ASN A 8 9.20 12.75 11.54
CA ASN A 8 10.65 12.82 11.27
C ASN A 8 11.41 11.51 11.54
N ARG A 9 10.72 10.37 11.54
CA ARG A 9 11.30 9.05 11.77
C ARG A 9 12.07 8.56 10.55
N LEU A 10 13.15 7.84 10.78
CA LEU A 10 14.05 7.33 9.73
C LEU A 10 13.77 5.83 9.48
N LEU A 11 13.64 5.47 8.22
CA LEU A 11 13.55 4.09 7.74
C LEU A 11 14.85 3.69 7.05
N LYS A 12 15.23 2.44 7.20
CA LYS A 12 16.26 1.80 6.38
C LYS A 12 15.73 1.61 4.97
N THR A 13 16.57 1.80 3.94
CA THR A 13 16.24 1.55 2.54
C THR A 13 17.25 0.61 1.92
N LEU A 14 16.86 -0.12 0.88
CA LEU A 14 17.79 -0.90 0.08
C LEU A 14 18.67 0.03 -0.80
N PRO A 15 19.90 -0.39 -1.15
CA PRO A 15 20.71 0.33 -2.12
C PRO A 15 19.98 0.48 -3.45
N GLY A 16 19.94 1.69 -4.02
CA GLY A 16 19.25 1.99 -5.28
C GLY A 16 17.79 2.43 -5.13
N GLU A 17 17.18 2.30 -3.97
CA GLU A 17 15.88 2.90 -3.64
C GLU A 17 16.10 4.34 -3.14
N GLU A 18 16.52 5.20 -4.04
CA GLU A 18 16.63 6.63 -3.73
C GLU A 18 15.24 7.25 -3.60
N THR A 19 15.06 8.05 -2.56
CA THR A 19 13.85 8.81 -2.33
C THR A 19 13.67 9.85 -3.43
N ARG A 20 12.87 9.54 -4.42
CA ARG A 20 12.42 10.53 -5.39
C ARG A 20 11.49 11.52 -4.66
N PRO A 21 11.65 12.84 -4.83
CA PRO A 21 10.74 13.83 -4.24
C PRO A 21 9.26 13.56 -4.56
N THR A 22 8.99 12.99 -5.73
CA THR A 22 7.66 12.56 -6.16
C THR A 22 7.06 11.52 -5.23
N LEU A 23 7.83 10.51 -4.81
CA LEU A 23 7.38 9.46 -3.90
C LEU A 23 6.98 10.01 -2.52
N ALA A 24 7.75 10.96 -1.97
CA ALA A 24 7.38 11.60 -0.72
C ALA A 24 6.07 12.39 -0.83
N ARG A 25 5.89 13.12 -1.93
CA ARG A 25 4.69 13.93 -2.20
C ARG A 25 3.45 13.06 -2.40
N VAL A 26 3.58 11.93 -3.10
CA VAL A 26 2.48 10.98 -3.31
C VAL A 26 2.10 10.33 -1.99
N ARG A 27 3.09 9.90 -1.18
CA ARG A 27 2.84 9.35 0.15
C ARG A 27 2.08 10.34 1.03
N GLU A 28 2.54 11.59 1.15
CA GLU A 28 1.83 12.64 1.88
C GLU A 28 0.40 12.84 1.37
N ALA A 29 0.20 12.80 0.07
CA ALA A 29 -1.12 12.95 -0.53
C ALA A 29 -2.07 11.83 -0.12
N VAL A 30 -1.63 10.55 -0.15
CA VAL A 30 -2.44 9.39 0.29
C VAL A 30 -2.85 9.56 1.75
N PHE A 31 -1.91 9.88 2.64
CA PHE A 31 -2.20 10.04 4.06
C PHE A 31 -3.02 11.29 4.39
N ASN A 32 -2.95 12.34 3.59
CA ASN A 32 -3.82 13.51 3.73
C ASN A 32 -5.25 13.18 3.26
N ILE A 33 -5.40 12.43 2.17
CA ILE A 33 -6.71 11.98 1.67
C ILE A 33 -7.38 11.05 2.68
N TRP A 34 -6.63 10.13 3.27
CA TRP A 34 -7.11 9.19 4.27
C TRP A 34 -7.00 9.70 5.72
N GLN A 35 -6.79 11.00 5.90
CA GLN A 35 -6.79 11.61 7.23
C GLN A 35 -8.10 11.28 7.96
N GLY A 36 -7.98 10.71 9.16
CA GLY A 36 -9.11 10.24 9.95
C GLY A 36 -9.50 8.78 9.73
N LYS A 37 -9.04 8.12 8.65
CA LYS A 37 -9.28 6.68 8.39
C LYS A 37 -8.16 5.78 8.93
N ILE A 38 -6.95 6.32 9.16
CA ILE A 38 -5.76 5.49 9.46
C ILE A 38 -5.76 4.97 10.90
N LYS A 39 -6.20 5.78 11.87
CA LYS A 39 -6.17 5.36 13.27
C LYS A 39 -7.10 4.18 13.52
N GLY A 40 -6.52 3.06 13.96
CA GLY A 40 -7.25 1.83 14.24
C GLY A 40 -7.55 0.96 13.00
N CYS A 41 -7.14 1.38 11.78
CA CYS A 41 -7.45 0.66 10.56
C CYS A 41 -6.64 -0.64 10.39
N CYS A 42 -7.17 -1.55 9.57
CA CYS A 42 -6.45 -2.64 8.94
C CYS A 42 -5.89 -2.17 7.59
N TRP A 43 -4.56 -2.08 7.50
CA TRP A 43 -3.82 -1.63 6.32
C TRP A 43 -3.22 -2.80 5.56
N LEU A 44 -3.38 -2.81 4.24
CA LEU A 44 -2.70 -3.75 3.34
C LEU A 44 -1.79 -2.97 2.37
N ASP A 45 -0.50 -3.32 2.36
CA ASP A 45 0.53 -2.73 1.51
C ASP A 45 0.97 -3.73 0.46
N LEU A 46 0.63 -3.48 -0.80
CA LEU A 46 0.88 -4.36 -1.93
C LEU A 46 2.07 -3.85 -2.76
N CYS A 47 3.04 -4.74 -3.04
CA CYS A 47 4.34 -4.37 -3.61
C CYS A 47 5.11 -3.40 -2.71
N THR A 48 5.29 -3.80 -1.46
CA THR A 48 5.65 -2.97 -0.30
C THR A 48 7.00 -2.23 -0.43
N GLY A 49 7.95 -2.70 -1.26
CA GLY A 49 9.25 -2.06 -1.49
C GLY A 49 10.06 -1.87 -0.22
N SER A 50 10.29 -0.63 0.19
CA SER A 50 10.99 -0.28 1.44
C SER A 50 10.11 -0.37 2.70
N GLY A 51 8.81 -0.59 2.55
CA GLY A 51 7.84 -0.59 3.65
C GLY A 51 7.43 0.79 4.14
N SER A 52 7.68 1.84 3.38
CA SER A 52 7.48 3.22 3.83
C SER A 52 5.99 3.56 4.06
N MET A 53 5.10 3.03 3.23
CA MET A 53 3.65 3.27 3.37
C MET A 53 3.11 2.60 4.64
N GLY A 54 3.40 1.30 4.83
CA GLY A 54 2.99 0.59 6.04
C GLY A 54 3.63 1.15 7.31
N ALA A 55 4.92 1.55 7.27
CA ALA A 55 5.58 2.20 8.41
C ALA A 55 4.92 3.54 8.79
N GLU A 56 4.53 4.35 7.80
CA GLU A 56 3.82 5.60 8.05
C GLU A 56 2.40 5.35 8.58
N ALA A 57 1.70 4.30 8.09
CA ALA A 57 0.41 3.87 8.62
C ALA A 57 0.51 3.49 10.12
N LEU A 58 1.56 2.74 10.52
CA LEU A 58 1.86 2.44 11.92
C LEU A 58 2.06 3.72 12.74
N CYS A 59 2.91 4.64 12.27
CA CYS A 59 3.16 5.91 12.95
C CYS A 59 1.90 6.78 13.13
N ARG A 60 0.89 6.58 12.28
CA ARG A 60 -0.40 7.28 12.32
C ARG A 60 -1.49 6.48 13.06
N GLY A 61 -1.14 5.33 13.64
CA GLY A 61 -1.98 4.55 14.52
C GLY A 61 -2.82 3.47 13.85
N ALA A 62 -2.42 2.93 12.68
CA ALA A 62 -3.03 1.72 12.12
C ALA A 62 -2.92 0.58 13.13
N ALA A 63 -3.99 -0.20 13.34
CA ALA A 63 -3.99 -1.31 14.30
C ALA A 63 -3.30 -2.55 13.73
N VAL A 64 -3.48 -2.82 12.44
CA VAL A 64 -2.91 -3.96 11.74
C VAL A 64 -2.27 -3.47 10.44
N VAL A 65 -1.04 -3.88 10.17
CA VAL A 65 -0.37 -3.60 8.90
C VAL A 65 0.18 -4.90 8.33
N ILE A 66 -0.32 -5.27 7.15
CA ILE A 66 0.11 -6.44 6.39
C ILE A 66 0.75 -5.96 5.09
N GLY A 67 1.92 -6.50 4.73
CA GLY A 67 2.60 -6.21 3.47
C GLY A 67 2.90 -7.46 2.67
N ILE A 68 2.78 -7.37 1.35
CA ILE A 68 3.18 -8.42 0.42
C ILE A 68 4.35 -7.92 -0.41
N GLU A 69 5.47 -8.63 -0.35
CA GLU A 69 6.71 -8.31 -1.07
C GLU A 69 7.38 -9.60 -1.58
N GLN A 70 7.82 -9.59 -2.85
CA GLN A 70 8.45 -10.79 -3.44
C GLN A 70 9.93 -10.91 -3.10
N HIS A 71 10.64 -9.80 -2.92
CA HIS A 71 12.09 -9.77 -2.72
C HIS A 71 12.46 -10.02 -1.25
N GLY A 72 13.12 -11.15 -0.98
CA GLY A 72 13.47 -11.55 0.39
C GLY A 72 14.37 -10.57 1.15
N LYS A 73 15.25 -9.80 0.46
CA LYS A 73 16.04 -8.74 1.09
C LYS A 73 15.15 -7.57 1.52
N ALA A 74 14.18 -7.19 0.69
CA ALA A 74 13.20 -6.15 1.02
C ALA A 74 12.34 -6.58 2.20
N CYS A 75 11.82 -7.82 2.22
CA CYS A 75 11.04 -8.34 3.36
C CYS A 75 11.76 -8.20 4.72
N LYS A 76 13.09 -8.43 4.76
CA LYS A 76 13.88 -8.24 5.99
C LYS A 76 13.91 -6.77 6.43
N VAL A 77 14.16 -5.87 5.48
CA VAL A 77 14.20 -4.42 5.76
C VAL A 77 12.82 -3.91 6.20
N ILE A 78 11.75 -4.33 5.54
CA ILE A 78 10.37 -4.01 5.92
C ILE A 78 10.09 -4.47 7.34
N GLN A 79 10.41 -5.73 7.66
CA GLN A 79 10.19 -6.30 8.99
C GLN A 79 10.92 -5.50 10.09
N GLU A 80 12.19 -5.15 9.86
CA GLU A 80 12.98 -4.35 10.81
C GLU A 80 12.39 -2.93 10.97
N ASN A 81 12.03 -2.28 9.86
CA ASN A 81 11.41 -0.96 9.88
C ASN A 81 10.09 -0.97 10.66
N TRP A 82 9.20 -1.90 10.33
CA TRP A 82 7.88 -1.97 10.97
C TRP A 82 7.96 -2.34 12.45
N GLN A 83 8.86 -3.26 12.83
CA GLN A 83 9.12 -3.57 14.26
C GLN A 83 9.60 -2.35 15.05
N THR A 84 10.39 -1.48 14.43
CA THR A 84 10.88 -0.25 15.07
C THR A 84 9.78 0.82 15.20
N MET A 85 8.79 0.82 14.27
CA MET A 85 7.73 1.83 14.24
C MET A 85 6.48 1.44 15.02
N ALA A 86 6.18 0.13 15.09
CA ALA A 86 5.00 -0.38 15.80
C ALA A 86 5.16 -0.26 17.32
N ASP A 87 4.05 0.05 17.98
CA ASP A 87 3.93 -0.10 19.43
C ASP A 87 3.37 -1.50 19.80
N SER A 88 3.26 -1.78 21.09
CA SER A 88 2.85 -3.09 21.60
C SER A 88 1.39 -3.46 21.31
N SER A 89 0.56 -2.51 20.89
CA SER A 89 -0.85 -2.72 20.56
C SER A 89 -1.07 -3.01 19.07
N GLN A 90 -0.06 -2.75 18.23
CA GLN A 90 -0.15 -2.87 16.78
C GLN A 90 0.36 -4.22 16.29
N GLN A 91 -0.30 -4.76 15.28
CA GLN A 91 0.08 -6.01 14.64
C GLN A 91 0.73 -5.76 13.29
N ILE A 92 1.83 -6.46 13.02
CA ILE A 92 2.55 -6.36 11.74
C ILE A 92 2.76 -7.76 11.15
N GLN A 93 2.65 -7.87 9.83
CA GLN A 93 2.96 -9.08 9.10
C GLN A 93 3.56 -8.76 7.74
N VAL A 94 4.71 -9.36 7.42
CA VAL A 94 5.34 -9.28 6.10
C VAL A 94 5.24 -10.65 5.43
N ILE A 95 4.52 -10.73 4.33
CA ILE A 95 4.28 -11.95 3.56
C ILE A 95 5.19 -11.94 2.34
N ARG A 96 6.15 -12.86 2.31
CA ARG A 96 7.03 -13.00 1.15
C ARG A 96 6.37 -13.84 0.06
N GLY A 97 6.33 -13.32 -1.16
CA GLY A 97 5.92 -14.08 -2.34
C GLY A 97 5.30 -13.23 -3.44
N ASP A 98 4.88 -13.93 -4.49
CA ASP A 98 4.10 -13.33 -5.57
C ASP A 98 2.75 -12.81 -5.08
N ILE A 99 2.41 -11.59 -5.50
CA ILE A 99 1.23 -10.88 -5.00
C ILE A 99 -0.07 -11.65 -5.26
N LEU A 100 -0.29 -12.15 -6.47
CA LEU A 100 -1.53 -12.86 -6.82
C LEU A 100 -1.69 -14.16 -6.03
N GLY A 101 -0.58 -14.91 -5.87
CA GLY A 101 -0.58 -16.12 -5.05
C GLY A 101 -0.81 -15.84 -3.57
N LYS A 102 -0.39 -14.66 -3.06
CA LYS A 102 -0.50 -14.32 -1.63
C LYS A 102 -1.82 -13.64 -1.27
N LEU A 103 -2.48 -12.93 -2.18
CA LEU A 103 -3.81 -12.37 -1.93
C LEU A 103 -4.82 -13.46 -1.55
N LYS A 104 -4.72 -14.65 -2.15
CA LYS A 104 -5.61 -15.78 -1.83
C LYS A 104 -5.56 -16.19 -0.35
N ILE A 105 -4.41 -16.15 0.29
CA ILE A 105 -4.27 -16.55 1.70
C ILE A 105 -4.85 -15.52 2.68
N LEU A 106 -5.14 -14.32 2.20
CA LEU A 106 -5.82 -13.26 2.97
C LEU A 106 -7.35 -13.33 2.84
N SER A 107 -7.89 -14.27 2.07
CA SER A 107 -9.35 -14.46 1.92
C SER A 107 -10.03 -14.56 3.28
N GLY A 108 -11.11 -13.82 3.47
CA GLY A 108 -11.82 -13.69 4.75
C GLY A 108 -11.32 -12.58 5.68
N GLN A 109 -10.17 -11.96 5.37
CA GLN A 109 -9.73 -10.74 6.05
C GLN A 109 -10.32 -9.51 5.35
N LYS A 110 -10.55 -8.45 6.12
CA LYS A 110 -11.05 -7.17 5.60
C LYS A 110 -10.07 -6.06 5.91
N PHE A 111 -9.80 -5.21 4.91
CA PHE A 111 -8.88 -4.09 5.00
C PHE A 111 -9.61 -2.77 4.76
N ASP A 112 -9.33 -1.78 5.59
CA ASP A 112 -9.91 -0.45 5.48
C ASP A 112 -9.16 0.41 4.48
N CYS A 113 -7.84 0.20 4.38
CA CYS A 113 -6.96 0.89 3.46
C CYS A 113 -6.06 -0.13 2.76
N ILE A 114 -6.12 -0.18 1.44
CA ILE A 114 -5.23 -0.99 0.60
C ILE A 114 -4.41 -0.05 -0.26
N TYR A 115 -3.08 -0.08 -0.14
CA TYR A 115 -2.18 0.67 -1.01
C TYR A 115 -1.52 -0.26 -2.02
N PHE A 116 -1.51 0.12 -3.28
CA PHE A 116 -1.00 -0.70 -4.38
C PHE A 116 -0.15 0.12 -5.34
N ASP A 117 1.16 -0.10 -5.32
CA ASP A 117 2.16 0.54 -6.18
C ASP A 117 3.03 -0.52 -6.87
N PRO A 118 2.53 -1.18 -7.93
CA PRO A 118 3.31 -2.18 -8.67
C PRO A 118 4.37 -1.52 -9.57
N PRO A 119 5.44 -2.25 -9.94
CA PRO A 119 6.33 -1.81 -11.00
C PRO A 119 5.57 -1.49 -12.28
N TYR A 120 5.78 -0.31 -12.86
CA TYR A 120 5.01 0.23 -14.00
C TYR A 120 5.01 -0.61 -15.28
N ASN A 121 5.94 -1.56 -15.41
CA ASN A 121 6.06 -2.41 -16.60
C ASN A 121 5.34 -3.76 -16.46
N ASN A 122 4.66 -4.01 -15.35
CA ASN A 122 3.97 -5.27 -15.08
C ASN A 122 2.46 -5.09 -15.27
N ASN A 123 1.83 -6.02 -15.98
CA ASN A 123 0.38 -6.06 -16.15
C ASN A 123 -0.33 -6.56 -14.87
N LEU A 124 0.04 -5.98 -13.70
CA LEU A 124 -0.49 -6.42 -12.40
C LEU A 124 -1.75 -5.67 -11.97
N TYR A 125 -2.01 -4.48 -12.51
CA TYR A 125 -3.13 -3.64 -12.05
C TYR A 125 -4.46 -4.37 -12.08
N GLN A 126 -4.86 -4.82 -13.27
CA GLN A 126 -6.14 -5.49 -13.47
C GLN A 126 -6.26 -6.80 -12.67
N PRO A 127 -5.31 -7.76 -12.77
CA PRO A 127 -5.42 -9.04 -12.03
C PRO A 127 -5.44 -8.87 -10.51
N VAL A 128 -4.72 -7.89 -9.97
CA VAL A 128 -4.69 -7.64 -8.52
C VAL A 128 -6.00 -7.03 -8.04
N LEU A 129 -6.56 -6.06 -8.75
CA LEU A 129 -7.85 -5.47 -8.42
C LEU A 129 -8.99 -6.51 -8.51
N GLU A 130 -8.97 -7.36 -9.54
CA GLU A 130 -9.91 -8.48 -9.66
C GLU A 130 -9.77 -9.48 -8.49
N ALA A 131 -8.54 -9.79 -8.06
CA ALA A 131 -8.29 -10.66 -6.93
C ALA A 131 -8.77 -10.05 -5.60
N ILE A 132 -8.58 -8.74 -5.40
CA ILE A 132 -9.11 -8.02 -4.22
C ILE A 132 -10.63 -8.13 -4.16
N SER A 133 -11.33 -7.91 -5.28
CA SER A 133 -12.77 -8.08 -5.40
C SER A 133 -13.17 -9.53 -5.16
N GLN A 134 -12.57 -10.48 -5.87
CA GLN A 134 -12.89 -11.92 -5.79
C GLN A 134 -12.74 -12.47 -4.37
N TYR A 135 -11.67 -12.10 -3.65
CA TYR A 135 -11.42 -12.55 -2.28
C TYR A 135 -12.08 -11.66 -1.24
N GLN A 136 -12.83 -10.64 -1.67
CA GLN A 136 -13.59 -9.70 -0.82
C GLN A 136 -12.71 -9.07 0.27
N LEU A 137 -11.52 -8.61 -0.10
CA LEU A 137 -10.54 -8.09 0.85
C LEU A 137 -10.82 -6.67 1.32
N LEU A 138 -11.67 -5.90 0.64
CA LEU A 138 -12.02 -4.53 1.04
C LEU A 138 -13.15 -4.55 2.07
N SER A 139 -13.02 -3.75 3.14
CA SER A 139 -14.11 -3.52 4.09
C SER A 139 -15.20 -2.62 3.48
N ASP A 140 -16.40 -2.59 4.05
CA ASP A 140 -17.57 -1.87 3.49
C ASP A 140 -17.32 -0.39 3.26
N HIS A 141 -16.46 0.24 4.08
CA HIS A 141 -16.05 1.65 3.94
C HIS A 141 -14.58 1.79 3.57
N GLY A 142 -13.96 0.70 3.13
CA GLY A 142 -12.57 0.66 2.73
C GLY A 142 -12.32 1.35 1.39
N GLU A 143 -11.08 1.74 1.19
CA GLU A 143 -10.63 2.31 -0.08
C GLU A 143 -9.30 1.65 -0.52
N ILE A 144 -9.14 1.48 -1.82
CA ILE A 144 -7.89 1.04 -2.45
C ILE A 144 -7.28 2.27 -3.12
N ALA A 145 -6.04 2.63 -2.79
CA ALA A 145 -5.26 3.62 -3.54
C ALA A 145 -4.30 2.90 -4.47
N VAL A 146 -4.46 3.10 -5.75
CA VAL A 146 -3.58 2.56 -6.80
C VAL A 146 -2.69 3.67 -7.32
N GLU A 147 -1.37 3.52 -7.13
CA GLU A 147 -0.38 4.41 -7.74
C GLU A 147 -0.02 3.89 -9.14
N HIS A 148 -0.03 4.79 -10.13
CA HIS A 148 0.31 4.42 -11.50
C HIS A 148 0.85 5.61 -12.31
N HIS A 149 1.50 5.31 -13.44
CA HIS A 149 1.90 6.34 -14.39
C HIS A 149 0.70 6.80 -15.21
N THR A 150 0.51 8.12 -15.38
CA THR A 150 -0.65 8.75 -16.04
C THR A 150 -0.94 8.24 -17.45
N HIS A 151 0.07 7.73 -18.18
CA HIS A 151 -0.08 7.30 -19.59
C HIS A 151 0.22 5.81 -19.81
N ARG A 152 0.44 5.02 -18.76
CA ARG A 152 0.86 3.61 -18.93
C ARG A 152 -0.17 2.58 -18.50
N TRP A 153 -1.23 3.01 -17.84
CA TRP A 153 -2.31 2.13 -17.44
C TRP A 153 -3.65 2.68 -17.91
N GLN A 154 -4.41 1.84 -18.63
CA GLN A 154 -5.79 2.12 -18.97
C GLN A 154 -6.68 1.42 -17.95
N ILE A 155 -7.44 2.23 -17.22
CA ILE A 155 -8.37 1.74 -16.20
C ILE A 155 -9.46 0.91 -16.88
N GLN A 156 -9.64 -0.33 -16.41
CA GLN A 156 -10.72 -1.21 -16.83
C GLN A 156 -11.73 -1.39 -15.71
N PRO A 157 -13.02 -1.63 -16.02
CA PRO A 157 -14.03 -1.91 -15.00
C PRO A 157 -13.68 -3.15 -14.17
N ILE A 158 -13.86 -3.05 -12.85
CA ILE A 158 -13.77 -4.17 -11.92
C ILE A 158 -15.18 -4.47 -11.38
N THR A 159 -15.50 -5.75 -11.18
CA THR A 159 -16.88 -6.19 -10.89
C THR A 159 -17.51 -5.44 -9.72
N ASP A 160 -16.95 -5.49 -8.53
CA ASP A 160 -17.57 -4.93 -7.31
C ASP A 160 -16.91 -3.61 -6.87
N LEU A 161 -16.04 -3.04 -7.71
CA LEU A 161 -15.31 -1.83 -7.39
C LEU A 161 -15.70 -0.70 -8.34
N GLU A 162 -15.82 0.51 -7.80
CA GLU A 162 -15.95 1.73 -8.58
C GLU A 162 -14.86 2.74 -8.21
N ILE A 163 -14.56 3.65 -9.13
CA ILE A 163 -13.63 4.74 -8.88
C ILE A 163 -14.34 5.82 -8.08
N CYS A 164 -13.88 6.05 -6.85
CA CYS A 164 -14.43 7.09 -6.00
C CYS A 164 -13.61 8.40 -6.01
N ARG A 165 -12.36 8.35 -6.49
CA ARG A 165 -11.50 9.54 -6.58
C ARG A 165 -10.31 9.31 -7.50
N GLU A 166 -9.86 10.38 -8.17
CA GLU A 166 -8.60 10.42 -8.90
C GLU A 166 -7.81 11.70 -8.57
N LYS A 167 -6.49 11.58 -8.50
CA LYS A 167 -5.55 12.69 -8.29
C LYS A 167 -4.28 12.48 -9.11
N THR A 168 -3.78 13.54 -9.73
CA THR A 168 -2.58 13.52 -10.58
C THR A 168 -1.47 14.38 -9.97
N TYR A 169 -0.25 13.85 -9.98
CA TYR A 169 0.95 14.48 -9.48
C TYR A 169 2.09 14.36 -10.51
N GLY A 170 2.08 15.26 -11.51
CA GLY A 170 3.00 15.16 -12.65
C GLY A 170 2.73 13.91 -13.47
N ASN A 171 3.70 13.01 -13.61
CA ASN A 171 3.58 11.75 -14.34
C ASN A 171 3.03 10.60 -13.49
N CYS A 172 2.75 10.83 -12.22
CA CYS A 172 2.16 9.87 -11.30
C CYS A 172 0.69 10.21 -11.05
N ALA A 173 -0.17 9.21 -10.98
CA ALA A 173 -1.56 9.35 -10.60
C ALA A 173 -1.92 8.39 -9.48
N LEU A 174 -2.90 8.79 -8.68
CA LEU A 174 -3.57 7.96 -7.68
C LEU A 174 -5.02 7.79 -8.09
N THR A 175 -5.44 6.57 -8.32
CA THR A 175 -6.84 6.20 -8.53
C THR A 175 -7.34 5.45 -7.31
N PHE A 176 -8.41 5.95 -6.71
CA PHE A 176 -9.02 5.35 -5.52
C PHE A 176 -10.26 4.57 -5.91
N TYR A 177 -10.36 3.34 -5.41
CA TYR A 177 -11.52 2.47 -5.57
C TYR A 177 -12.21 2.25 -4.24
N CYS A 178 -13.53 2.12 -4.28
CA CYS A 178 -14.38 1.67 -3.17
C CYS A 178 -15.35 0.59 -3.67
N LEU A 179 -16.08 -0.05 -2.77
CA LEU A 179 -17.18 -0.97 -3.14
C LEU A 179 -18.33 -0.16 -3.78
N LYS A 180 -19.00 -0.78 -4.76
CA LYS A 180 -20.21 -0.24 -5.42
C LYS A 180 -21.39 -0.20 -4.48
#